data_25c0d550617898fc0359d4dc65b57366
#
_entry.id   25c0d550617898fc0359d4dc65b57366
#
_cell.length_a   1.000
_cell.length_b   1.000
_cell.length_c   1.000
_cell.angle_alpha   90.00
_cell.angle_beta   90.00
_cell.angle_gamma   90.00
#
_symmetry.space_group_name_H-M   'P 1'
#
loop_
_entity.id
_entity.type
_entity.pdbx_description
1 polymer ?
#
loop_
_entity_poly.entity_id
_entity_poly.type
_entity_poly.pdbx_seq_one_letter_code
_entity_poly.pdbx_strand_id
1 'polypeptide(L)'
;TFTGDVPVGSYSLAAAHYPYSCGATFDAVNKVFNHTWGTSYCTENLADYDFMYTNVWETPFEINEDSTVLPVNFTFRPLMARIRMSLGLESNETPKKIIISTSGDVMPTAGTIDRLGNFTASSVTNSITIPTDRKEFTIGLLPVSIHSTMNVQVMTADGLTYSDKSFTLAGLKRNHHYTMSVPCNSKTVTIGVPDAVDKKYGTGTWKDNGFYFVDPQYDPDGIFDGWYFYRGELKNDKNDDDKLKKNRIQLQVPAGFNDDNNGAFVTAPIQCDGSKTVKISFEVATNRALVNIKYRIGVTGNGPITEAWLRDRNNILNGNDRKCKSGVQTHTFTVTNGQRIMVKILSTGGAYHVEFADFTYT
;
A
#
# COMPACT_ATOMS: atom_id res chain seq x y z
N THR A 1 16.58 29.21 23.20
CA THR A 1 17.26 28.97 24.49
C THR A 1 16.68 27.71 25.07
N PHE A 2 17.49 26.74 25.38
CA PHE A 2 17.11 25.55 26.11
C PHE A 2 17.55 25.69 27.54
N THR A 3 16.68 25.39 28.48
CA THR A 3 17.01 25.38 29.90
C THR A 3 16.88 23.95 30.42
N GLY A 4 17.81 23.51 31.20
CA GLY A 4 17.82 22.18 31.85
C GLY A 4 18.82 22.18 32.99
N ASP A 5 18.54 21.34 33.97
CA ASP A 5 19.44 21.16 35.11
C ASP A 5 20.60 20.25 34.71
N VAL A 6 21.80 20.74 34.83
CA VAL A 6 23.05 19.97 34.61
C VAL A 6 23.74 19.80 35.94
N PRO A 7 24.06 18.57 36.35
CA PRO A 7 24.76 18.33 37.63
C PRO A 7 26.08 19.06 37.73
N VAL A 8 26.45 19.40 38.95
CA VAL A 8 27.79 19.96 39.25
C VAL A 8 28.86 18.93 38.89
N GLY A 9 29.91 19.38 38.21
CA GLY A 9 30.98 18.46 37.80
C GLY A 9 31.86 19.01 36.68
N SER A 10 32.91 18.26 36.39
CA SER A 10 33.84 18.54 35.28
C SER A 10 33.38 17.74 34.04
N TYR A 11 33.24 18.43 32.93
CA TYR A 11 32.77 17.87 31.67
C TYR A 11 33.82 18.01 30.58
N SER A 12 34.06 16.97 29.82
CA SER A 12 35.02 16.97 28.72
C SER A 12 34.39 17.19 27.35
N LEU A 13 33.08 17.01 27.26
CA LEU A 13 32.34 17.21 26.02
C LEU A 13 30.85 17.51 26.28
N ALA A 14 30.20 18.12 25.30
CA ALA A 14 28.75 18.29 25.24
C ALA A 14 28.22 18.07 23.81
N ALA A 15 27.05 17.52 23.71
CA ALA A 15 26.33 17.32 22.44
C ALA A 15 24.82 17.38 22.67
N ALA A 16 24.08 17.76 21.66
CA ALA A 16 22.62 17.80 21.72
C ALA A 16 21.98 17.33 20.42
N HIS A 17 20.76 16.83 20.51
CA HIS A 17 19.91 16.49 19.36
C HIS A 17 18.49 16.99 19.54
N TYR A 18 17.75 17.08 18.44
CA TYR A 18 16.33 17.45 18.41
C TYR A 18 15.62 16.61 17.34
N PRO A 19 14.39 16.16 17.55
CA PRO A 19 13.58 16.29 18.76
C PRO A 19 14.08 15.37 19.90
N TYR A 20 13.84 15.76 21.12
CA TYR A 20 14.22 14.93 22.29
C TYR A 20 13.49 13.58 22.31
N SER A 21 12.25 13.58 21.87
CA SER A 21 11.37 12.40 21.82
C SER A 21 11.79 11.33 20.78
N CYS A 22 12.74 11.62 19.91
CA CYS A 22 13.11 10.70 18.81
C CYS A 22 13.84 9.43 19.27
N GLY A 23 14.24 9.34 20.56
CA GLY A 23 14.92 8.15 21.09
C GLY A 23 16.38 7.98 20.63
N ALA A 24 16.99 9.03 20.05
CA ALA A 24 18.41 9.02 19.73
C ALA A 24 19.26 8.99 21.01
N THR A 25 20.39 8.32 20.93
CA THR A 25 21.38 8.25 22.02
C THR A 25 22.73 8.79 21.57
N PHE A 26 23.46 9.36 22.50
CA PHE A 26 24.84 9.84 22.25
C PHE A 26 25.83 8.88 22.88
N ASP A 27 26.72 8.29 22.09
CA ASP A 27 27.85 7.52 22.54
C ASP A 27 29.04 8.48 22.79
N ALA A 28 29.34 8.73 24.06
CA ALA A 28 30.39 9.66 24.45
C ALA A 28 31.82 9.14 24.17
N VAL A 29 31.98 7.81 24.10
CA VAL A 29 33.29 7.18 23.84
C VAL A 29 33.63 7.34 22.35
N ASN A 30 32.70 6.98 21.49
CA ASN A 30 32.90 7.07 20.05
C ASN A 30 32.52 8.44 19.47
N LYS A 31 31.89 9.31 20.28
CA LYS A 31 31.45 10.67 19.91
C LYS A 31 30.49 10.65 18.72
N VAL A 32 29.53 9.73 18.74
CA VAL A 32 28.52 9.56 17.69
C VAL A 32 27.12 9.60 18.26
N PHE A 33 26.15 10.07 17.45
CA PHE A 33 24.73 9.87 17.71
C PHE A 33 24.27 8.58 17.05
N ASN A 34 23.54 7.75 17.78
CA ASN A 34 22.91 6.54 17.29
C ASN A 34 21.42 6.72 17.26
N HIS A 35 20.77 6.30 16.17
CA HIS A 35 19.32 6.36 16.08
C HIS A 35 18.75 5.30 15.14
N THR A 36 17.51 4.87 15.45
CA THR A 36 16.72 3.96 14.63
C THR A 36 15.41 4.66 14.26
N TRP A 37 15.20 4.89 12.96
CA TRP A 37 14.00 5.54 12.42
C TRP A 37 12.90 4.54 12.05
N GLY A 38 13.27 3.28 11.78
CA GLY A 38 12.34 2.25 11.32
C GLY A 38 11.99 2.37 9.83
N THR A 39 10.86 1.79 9.44
CA THR A 39 10.38 1.73 8.05
C THR A 39 9.10 2.54 7.82
N SER A 40 8.55 3.16 8.87
CA SER A 40 7.33 3.99 8.80
C SER A 40 7.66 5.43 9.16
N TYR A 41 7.21 6.35 8.32
CA TYR A 41 7.36 7.79 8.54
C TYR A 41 5.96 8.40 8.67
N CYS A 42 5.80 9.35 9.59
CA CYS A 42 4.57 10.09 9.75
C CYS A 42 4.69 11.46 9.08
N THR A 43 3.77 11.78 8.17
CA THR A 43 3.76 13.05 7.45
C THR A 43 3.23 14.22 8.29
N GLU A 44 2.37 13.95 9.27
CA GLU A 44 1.71 14.97 10.06
C GLU A 44 2.63 15.55 11.14
N ASN A 45 3.58 14.75 11.61
CA ASN A 45 4.51 15.11 12.67
C ASN A 45 5.96 15.11 12.18
N LEU A 46 6.22 15.72 11.01
CA LEU A 46 7.57 15.81 10.47
C LEU A 46 8.55 16.40 11.49
N ALA A 47 8.10 17.32 12.35
CA ALA A 47 8.91 17.89 13.41
C ALA A 47 9.44 16.85 14.42
N ASP A 48 8.70 15.76 14.64
CA ASP A 48 9.12 14.67 15.54
C ASP A 48 10.14 13.74 14.89
N TYR A 49 10.23 13.73 13.57
CA TYR A 49 11.12 12.87 12.80
C TYR A 49 12.26 13.61 12.12
N ASP A 50 12.19 14.94 12.04
CA ASP A 50 13.20 15.77 11.41
C ASP A 50 14.40 15.94 12.33
N PHE A 51 15.21 14.90 12.37
CA PHE A 51 16.33 14.80 13.27
C PHE A 51 17.39 15.87 12.97
N MET A 52 17.72 16.64 14.00
CA MET A 52 18.82 17.61 14.01
C MET A 52 19.82 17.25 15.10
N TYR A 53 21.07 17.42 14.82
CA TYR A 53 22.17 17.15 15.74
C TYR A 53 23.13 18.32 15.79
N THR A 54 23.89 18.40 16.88
CA THR A 54 24.94 19.41 17.03
C THR A 54 26.31 18.83 16.69
N ASN A 55 27.27 19.73 16.43
CA ASN A 55 28.67 19.36 16.60
C ASN A 55 28.95 19.00 18.06
N VAL A 56 29.88 18.09 18.28
CA VAL A 56 30.35 17.76 19.62
C VAL A 56 31.25 18.90 20.12
N TRP A 57 30.87 19.44 21.27
CA TRP A 57 31.71 20.42 21.96
C TRP A 57 32.77 19.69 22.78
N GLU A 58 34.02 19.85 22.46
CA GLU A 58 35.14 19.11 23.08
C GLU A 58 36.02 20.01 23.99
N THR A 59 35.63 21.24 24.25
CA THR A 59 36.32 22.09 25.19
C THR A 59 35.89 21.73 26.61
N PRO A 60 36.82 21.30 27.50
CA PRO A 60 36.49 21.02 28.89
C PRO A 60 35.89 22.22 29.59
N PHE A 61 34.89 21.98 30.43
CA PHE A 61 34.26 23.02 31.26
C PHE A 61 33.81 22.44 32.60
N GLU A 62 33.69 23.33 33.57
CA GLU A 62 33.23 22.97 34.92
C GLU A 62 31.90 23.65 35.22
N ILE A 63 31.01 22.90 35.85
CA ILE A 63 29.79 23.43 36.44
C ILE A 63 29.93 23.31 37.95
N ASN A 64 29.82 24.45 38.63
CA ASN A 64 29.83 24.54 40.08
C ASN A 64 28.44 25.03 40.57
N GLU A 65 28.24 25.05 41.89
CA GLU A 65 26.96 25.43 42.50
C GLU A 65 26.54 26.87 42.17
N ASP A 66 27.48 27.74 41.83
CA ASP A 66 27.24 29.15 41.50
C ASP A 66 27.03 29.35 39.98
N SER A 67 27.14 28.31 39.17
CA SER A 67 27.02 28.39 37.72
C SER A 67 25.58 28.57 37.30
N THR A 68 25.17 29.79 37.01
CA THR A 68 23.77 30.12 36.58
C THR A 68 23.56 30.05 35.09
N VAL A 69 24.61 30.13 34.28
CA VAL A 69 24.55 30.07 32.80
C VAL A 69 25.81 29.43 32.25
N LEU A 70 25.61 28.43 31.40
CA LEU A 70 26.72 27.81 30.68
C LEU A 70 26.76 28.36 29.24
N PRO A 71 27.83 29.04 28.81
CA PRO A 71 27.91 29.60 27.46
C PRO A 71 28.32 28.54 26.42
N VAL A 72 27.54 27.46 26.28
CA VAL A 72 27.75 26.46 25.24
C VAL A 72 26.89 26.81 24.01
N ASN A 73 27.56 27.12 22.91
CA ASN A 73 26.88 27.43 21.66
C ASN A 73 26.78 26.17 20.80
N PHE A 74 25.57 25.70 20.61
CA PHE A 74 25.26 24.59 19.69
C PHE A 74 24.73 25.09 18.35
N THR A 75 25.30 24.57 17.28
CA THR A 75 24.73 24.74 15.94
C THR A 75 24.04 23.46 15.53
N PHE A 76 22.71 23.49 15.46
CA PHE A 76 21.91 22.36 15.00
C PHE A 76 22.01 22.19 13.49
N ARG A 77 22.20 20.96 13.03
CA ARG A 77 22.31 20.59 11.62
C ARG A 77 21.25 19.55 11.30
N PRO A 78 20.34 19.84 10.35
CA PRO A 78 19.37 18.84 9.90
C PRO A 78 20.08 17.65 9.24
N LEU A 79 19.66 16.45 9.58
CA LEU A 79 20.11 15.22 8.94
C LEU A 79 19.27 14.86 7.72
N MET A 80 17.96 14.98 7.85
CA MET A 80 17.02 14.46 6.87
C MET A 80 17.07 15.23 5.54
N ALA A 81 16.90 14.49 4.45
CA ALA A 81 16.46 15.02 3.18
C ALA A 81 14.93 15.18 3.23
N ARG A 82 14.41 16.35 2.88
CA ARG A 82 12.98 16.62 2.89
C ARG A 82 12.44 16.54 1.46
N ILE A 83 11.35 15.78 1.27
CA ILE A 83 10.71 15.63 -0.03
C ILE A 83 9.28 16.14 0.09
N ARG A 84 8.97 17.25 -0.56
CA ARG A 84 7.59 17.69 -0.75
C ARG A 84 6.97 16.86 -1.87
N MET A 85 5.93 16.11 -1.54
CA MET A 85 5.20 15.26 -2.47
C MET A 85 3.87 15.90 -2.85
N SER A 86 3.49 15.76 -4.11
CA SER A 86 2.19 16.14 -4.64
C SER A 86 1.64 14.94 -5.43
N LEU A 87 0.48 14.45 -5.02
CA LEU A 87 -0.20 13.29 -5.62
C LEU A 87 -1.26 13.78 -6.59
N GLY A 88 -1.18 13.37 -7.86
CA GLY A 88 -2.13 13.70 -8.92
C GLY A 88 -3.40 12.86 -8.88
N LEU A 89 -3.98 12.66 -7.69
CA LEU A 89 -5.24 11.96 -7.49
C LEU A 89 -6.43 12.80 -7.95
N GLU A 90 -7.49 12.15 -8.41
CA GLU A 90 -8.77 12.81 -8.73
C GLU A 90 -9.35 13.51 -7.48
N SER A 91 -10.24 14.49 -7.67
CA SER A 91 -10.75 15.35 -6.58
C SER A 91 -11.42 14.57 -5.46
N ASN A 92 -12.14 13.50 -5.82
CA ASN A 92 -12.88 12.61 -4.92
C ASN A 92 -12.02 11.48 -4.31
N GLU A 93 -10.77 11.32 -4.72
CA GLU A 93 -9.89 10.29 -4.19
C GLU A 93 -9.11 10.82 -2.99
N THR A 94 -9.03 9.99 -1.96
CA THR A 94 -8.24 10.28 -0.75
C THR A 94 -7.13 9.23 -0.63
N PRO A 95 -5.86 9.63 -0.50
CA PRO A 95 -4.81 8.66 -0.26
C PRO A 95 -4.96 8.02 1.13
N LYS A 96 -4.54 6.77 1.28
CA LYS A 96 -4.46 6.04 2.55
C LYS A 96 -3.02 5.87 2.99
N LYS A 97 -2.16 5.56 2.03
CA LYS A 97 -0.71 5.40 2.23
C LYS A 97 0.05 5.52 0.92
N ILE A 98 1.30 5.88 1.01
CA ILE A 98 2.26 5.68 -0.08
C ILE A 98 3.29 4.62 0.33
N ILE A 99 3.80 3.90 -0.67
CA ILE A 99 4.89 2.94 -0.50
C ILE A 99 6.01 3.39 -1.43
N ILE A 100 7.16 3.66 -0.85
CA ILE A 100 8.38 3.97 -1.59
C ILE A 100 9.23 2.71 -1.58
N SER A 101 9.62 2.22 -2.76
CA SER A 101 10.44 1.02 -2.88
C SER A 101 11.61 1.22 -3.83
N THR A 102 12.68 0.46 -3.61
CA THR A 102 13.89 0.44 -4.43
C THR A 102 14.22 -0.98 -4.86
N SER A 103 15.02 -1.14 -5.90
CA SER A 103 15.42 -2.46 -6.43
C SER A 103 16.38 -3.23 -5.51
N GLY A 104 16.78 -2.69 -4.37
CA GLY A 104 17.63 -3.32 -3.37
C GLY A 104 17.51 -2.63 -2.02
N ASP A 105 18.09 -3.21 -0.99
CA ASP A 105 18.11 -2.67 0.38
C ASP A 105 19.07 -1.48 0.44
N VAL A 106 18.60 -0.29 0.09
CA VAL A 106 19.43 0.92 -0.01
C VAL A 106 18.90 2.09 0.82
N MET A 107 17.66 2.04 1.30
CA MET A 107 17.07 3.10 2.13
C MET A 107 17.44 2.87 3.60
N PRO A 108 18.22 3.77 4.22
CA PRO A 108 18.60 3.61 5.62
C PRO A 108 17.39 3.68 6.55
N THR A 109 17.39 2.84 7.58
CA THR A 109 16.39 2.83 8.66
C THR A 109 17.00 3.02 10.04
N ALA A 110 18.32 2.87 10.14
CA ALA A 110 19.09 3.18 11.34
C ALA A 110 20.52 3.58 10.96
N GLY A 111 21.20 4.26 11.85
CA GLY A 111 22.59 4.62 11.59
C GLY A 111 23.20 5.48 12.70
N THR A 112 24.45 5.86 12.44
CA THR A 112 25.24 6.72 13.32
C THR A 112 25.62 8.01 12.59
N ILE A 113 25.76 9.08 13.37
CA ILE A 113 26.21 10.38 12.89
C ILE A 113 27.46 10.74 13.70
N ASP A 114 28.59 10.88 13.02
CA ASP A 114 29.84 11.24 13.65
C ASP A 114 29.93 12.74 13.98
N ARG A 115 30.98 13.13 14.67
CA ARG A 115 31.28 14.53 15.07
C ARG A 115 31.41 15.50 13.87
N LEU A 116 31.73 14.98 12.69
CA LEU A 116 31.83 15.74 11.43
C LEU A 116 30.51 15.84 10.72
N GLY A 117 29.52 15.08 11.18
CA GLY A 117 28.19 14.99 10.58
C GLY A 117 28.10 14.01 9.42
N ASN A 118 29.03 13.08 9.33
CA ASN A 118 28.91 11.98 8.37
C ASN A 118 27.91 10.95 8.91
N PHE A 119 26.95 10.61 8.06
CA PHE A 119 25.98 9.57 8.37
C PHE A 119 26.48 8.21 7.84
N THR A 120 26.44 7.20 8.70
CA THR A 120 26.75 5.82 8.34
C THR A 120 25.53 4.94 8.68
N ALA A 121 24.94 4.33 7.66
CA ALA A 121 23.81 3.43 7.85
C ALA A 121 24.25 2.14 8.57
N SER A 122 23.49 1.73 9.59
CA SER A 122 23.64 0.44 10.28
C SER A 122 22.53 -0.55 9.91
N SER A 123 21.43 -0.07 9.34
CA SER A 123 20.32 -0.87 8.83
C SER A 123 19.73 -0.20 7.60
N VAL A 124 19.30 -1.01 6.64
CA VAL A 124 18.71 -0.57 5.36
C VAL A 124 17.48 -1.42 5.02
N THR A 125 16.61 -0.87 4.18
CA THR A 125 15.43 -1.55 3.63
C THR A 125 15.26 -1.24 2.16
N ASN A 126 14.47 -2.04 1.46
CA ASN A 126 14.04 -1.77 0.10
C ASN A 126 12.64 -1.13 0.02
N SER A 127 11.95 -0.97 1.15
CA SER A 127 10.60 -0.42 1.15
C SER A 127 10.28 0.37 2.41
N ILE A 128 9.62 1.52 2.24
CA ILE A 128 9.12 2.38 3.32
C ILE A 128 7.65 2.67 3.05
N THR A 129 6.81 2.47 4.07
CA THR A 129 5.38 2.78 4.01
C THR A 129 5.09 4.05 4.81
N ILE A 130 4.38 5.00 4.20
CA ILE A 130 4.04 6.29 4.79
C ILE A 130 2.51 6.44 4.76
N PRO A 131 1.82 6.33 5.91
CA PRO A 131 0.40 6.65 6.02
C PRO A 131 0.17 8.13 5.71
N THR A 132 -0.84 8.44 4.92
CA THR A 132 -1.24 9.82 4.62
C THR A 132 -2.65 9.87 4.07
N ASP A 133 -3.41 10.88 4.48
CA ASP A 133 -4.73 11.23 3.93
C ASP A 133 -4.68 12.50 3.07
N ARG A 134 -3.47 13.07 2.86
CA ARG A 134 -3.24 14.33 2.15
C ARG A 134 -2.66 14.10 0.77
N LYS A 135 -3.12 14.88 -0.19
CA LYS A 135 -2.57 14.90 -1.56
C LYS A 135 -1.26 15.66 -1.67
N GLU A 136 -1.02 16.60 -0.75
CA GLU A 136 0.25 17.34 -0.62
C GLU A 136 0.78 17.23 0.81
N PHE A 137 2.04 16.82 0.93
CA PHE A 137 2.70 16.64 2.22
C PHE A 137 4.23 16.63 2.05
N THR A 138 4.93 16.70 3.16
CA THR A 138 6.40 16.60 3.18
C THR A 138 6.82 15.42 4.03
N ILE A 139 7.77 14.64 3.52
CA ILE A 139 8.41 13.54 4.23
C ILE A 139 9.89 13.82 4.44
N GLY A 140 10.45 13.24 5.50
CA GLY A 140 11.88 13.20 5.72
C GLY A 140 12.42 11.80 5.43
N LEU A 141 13.46 11.71 4.61
CA LEU A 141 14.21 10.47 4.38
C LEU A 141 15.66 10.67 4.81
N LEU A 142 16.28 9.58 5.27
CA LEU A 142 17.70 9.60 5.58
C LEU A 142 18.55 9.77 4.31
N PRO A 143 19.71 10.37 4.42
CA PRO A 143 20.61 10.57 3.28
C PRO A 143 20.96 9.23 2.63
N VAL A 144 20.91 9.18 1.31
CA VAL A 144 21.27 8.03 0.49
C VAL A 144 22.30 8.49 -0.53
N SER A 145 23.47 7.86 -0.55
CA SER A 145 24.54 8.17 -1.50
C SER A 145 24.48 7.36 -2.79
N ILE A 146 23.61 6.38 -2.86
CA ILE A 146 23.55 5.41 -3.96
C ILE A 146 22.56 5.87 -5.02
N HIS A 147 22.98 5.81 -6.29
CA HIS A 147 22.07 5.96 -7.42
C HIS A 147 21.16 4.74 -7.53
N SER A 148 19.89 4.93 -7.28
CA SER A 148 18.87 3.87 -7.35
C SER A 148 17.60 4.37 -8.00
N THR A 149 16.87 3.46 -8.63
CA THR A 149 15.49 3.73 -9.06
C THR A 149 14.58 3.56 -7.86
N MET A 150 13.86 4.61 -7.53
CA MET A 150 12.82 4.63 -6.52
C MET A 150 11.45 4.55 -7.21
N ASN A 151 10.64 3.58 -6.81
CA ASN A 151 9.27 3.44 -7.24
C ASN A 151 8.35 3.98 -6.15
N VAL A 152 7.35 4.75 -6.54
CA VAL A 152 6.33 5.28 -5.63
C VAL A 152 4.99 4.67 -6.02
N GLN A 153 4.39 3.98 -5.07
CA GLN A 153 3.04 3.44 -5.16
C GLN A 153 2.14 4.26 -4.23
N VAL A 154 0.98 4.67 -4.72
CA VAL A 154 -0.04 5.38 -3.94
C VAL A 154 -1.24 4.47 -3.78
N MET A 155 -1.66 4.22 -2.55
CA MET A 155 -2.90 3.51 -2.24
C MET A 155 -3.93 4.49 -1.72
N THR A 156 -5.13 4.44 -2.25
CA THR A 156 -6.26 5.27 -1.82
C THR A 156 -7.12 4.58 -0.76
N ALA A 157 -7.99 5.33 -0.11
CA ALA A 157 -8.89 4.81 0.91
C ALA A 157 -9.90 3.79 0.37
N ASP A 158 -10.26 3.91 -0.91
CA ASP A 158 -11.14 3.00 -1.65
C ASP A 158 -10.41 1.79 -2.28
N GLY A 159 -9.14 1.56 -1.89
CA GLY A 159 -8.37 0.40 -2.31
C GLY A 159 -7.72 0.49 -3.69
N LEU A 160 -7.78 1.66 -4.34
CA LEU A 160 -7.08 1.86 -5.62
C LEU A 160 -5.58 1.98 -5.39
N THR A 161 -4.81 1.44 -6.31
CA THR A 161 -3.35 1.53 -6.27
C THR A 161 -2.81 2.15 -7.56
N TYR A 162 -1.99 3.17 -7.40
CA TYR A 162 -1.25 3.82 -8.47
C TYR A 162 0.23 3.47 -8.33
N SER A 163 0.84 2.90 -9.36
CA SER A 163 2.24 2.42 -9.31
C SER A 163 3.12 2.90 -10.48
N ASP A 164 2.68 3.94 -11.16
CA ASP A 164 3.24 4.29 -12.47
C ASP A 164 4.48 5.16 -12.41
N LYS A 165 4.96 5.53 -11.22
CA LYS A 165 6.05 6.48 -11.15
C LYS A 165 7.32 5.87 -10.59
N SER A 166 8.32 5.86 -11.45
CA SER A 166 9.71 5.59 -11.08
C SER A 166 10.51 6.89 -11.12
N PHE A 167 11.36 7.08 -10.13
CA PHE A 167 12.28 8.20 -10.04
C PHE A 167 13.69 7.67 -9.95
N THR A 168 14.62 8.24 -10.71
CA THR A 168 16.04 7.96 -10.54
C THR A 168 16.58 8.91 -9.48
N LEU A 169 17.02 8.38 -8.34
CA LEU A 169 17.67 9.16 -7.32
C LEU A 169 19.16 9.28 -7.63
N ALA A 170 19.62 10.50 -7.79
CA ALA A 170 21.05 10.83 -7.81
C ALA A 170 21.66 10.92 -6.39
N GLY A 171 21.00 10.28 -5.41
CA GLY A 171 21.27 10.40 -3.99
C GLY A 171 20.39 11.44 -3.30
N LEU A 172 20.06 11.20 -2.05
CA LEU A 172 19.42 12.15 -1.15
C LEU A 172 20.46 12.75 -0.23
N LYS A 173 20.66 14.03 -0.34
CA LYS A 173 21.64 14.76 0.49
C LYS A 173 20.96 15.29 1.75
N ARG A 174 21.68 15.25 2.87
CA ARG A 174 21.23 15.86 4.11
C ARG A 174 20.87 17.33 3.93
N ASN A 175 19.86 17.78 4.63
CA ASN A 175 19.41 19.19 4.64
C ASN A 175 19.07 19.73 3.23
N HIS A 176 18.72 18.87 2.29
CA HIS A 176 18.25 19.26 0.98
C HIS A 176 16.73 19.09 0.88
N HIS A 177 16.12 20.00 0.13
CA HIS A 177 14.70 19.97 -0.17
C HIS A 177 14.51 19.52 -1.61
N TYR A 178 13.67 18.51 -1.78
CA TYR A 178 13.27 17.96 -3.08
C TYR A 178 11.78 18.17 -3.28
N THR A 179 11.36 18.27 -4.51
CA THR A 179 9.94 18.28 -4.89
C THR A 179 9.68 17.09 -5.80
N MET A 180 8.62 16.35 -5.52
CA MET A 180 8.24 15.17 -6.27
C MET A 180 6.75 15.24 -6.60
N SER A 181 6.43 15.21 -7.89
CA SER A 181 5.06 15.08 -8.36
C SER A 181 4.84 13.64 -8.80
N VAL A 182 3.86 12.98 -8.21
CA VAL A 182 3.45 11.60 -8.51
C VAL A 182 2.16 11.68 -9.33
N PRO A 183 2.22 11.58 -10.66
CA PRO A 183 1.01 11.54 -11.48
C PRO A 183 0.31 10.21 -11.26
N CYS A 184 -0.93 10.25 -10.81
CA CYS A 184 -1.75 9.06 -10.60
C CYS A 184 -2.65 8.86 -11.84
N ASN A 185 -2.03 8.61 -13.00
CA ASN A 185 -2.73 8.53 -14.28
C ASN A 185 -3.23 7.12 -14.61
N SER A 186 -2.54 6.10 -14.11
CA SER A 186 -2.88 4.70 -14.36
C SER A 186 -3.18 4.00 -13.04
N LYS A 187 -4.44 3.67 -12.85
CA LYS A 187 -4.90 2.92 -11.66
C LYS A 187 -4.58 1.45 -11.85
N THR A 188 -3.81 0.85 -10.96
CA THR A 188 -3.72 -0.59 -10.84
C THR A 188 -4.38 -1.01 -9.54
N VAL A 189 -5.49 -1.70 -9.63
CA VAL A 189 -6.08 -2.37 -8.48
C VAL A 189 -5.56 -3.79 -8.49
N THR A 190 -4.69 -4.08 -7.54
CA THR A 190 -4.29 -5.47 -7.27
C THR A 190 -5.16 -5.98 -6.13
N ILE A 191 -6.09 -6.86 -6.47
CA ILE A 191 -6.93 -7.52 -5.49
C ILE A 191 -6.21 -8.80 -5.08
N GLY A 192 -5.39 -8.69 -4.04
CA GLY A 192 -4.90 -9.85 -3.34
C GLY A 192 -5.95 -10.29 -2.32
N VAL A 193 -6.35 -11.55 -2.33
CA VAL A 193 -7.12 -12.10 -1.22
C VAL A 193 -6.21 -12.11 0.01
N PRO A 194 -6.60 -11.46 1.14
CA PRO A 194 -5.74 -11.38 2.32
C PRO A 194 -5.36 -12.76 2.86
N ASP A 195 -4.15 -12.91 3.37
CA ASP A 195 -3.66 -14.18 3.93
C ASP A 195 -4.44 -14.68 5.16
N ALA A 196 -5.09 -13.76 5.88
CA ALA A 196 -5.87 -14.08 7.08
C ALA A 196 -7.21 -14.77 6.78
N VAL A 197 -7.51 -14.96 5.51
CA VAL A 197 -8.81 -15.43 5.06
C VAL A 197 -8.82 -16.94 4.88
N ASP A 198 -9.20 -17.64 5.91
CA ASP A 198 -9.35 -19.11 5.87
C ASP A 198 -10.81 -19.57 5.85
N LYS A 199 -11.78 -18.69 5.66
CA LYS A 199 -13.21 -19.09 5.67
C LYS A 199 -14.11 -18.09 4.94
N LYS A 200 -15.21 -18.61 4.50
CA LYS A 200 -16.41 -18.05 3.91
C LYS A 200 -16.73 -16.62 4.32
N TYR A 201 -16.81 -15.75 3.37
CA TYR A 201 -17.23 -14.37 3.56
C TYR A 201 -18.73 -14.25 3.30
N GLY A 202 -19.42 -13.64 4.26
CA GLY A 202 -20.85 -13.38 4.21
C GLY A 202 -21.70 -14.37 4.98
N THR A 203 -22.98 -14.02 5.14
CA THR A 203 -23.99 -14.78 5.89
C THR A 203 -24.47 -16.04 5.17
N GLY A 204 -24.10 -16.22 3.90
CA GLY A 204 -24.43 -17.40 3.12
C GLY A 204 -23.25 -18.32 2.99
N THR A 205 -23.43 -19.59 3.25
CA THR A 205 -22.45 -20.58 2.90
C THR A 205 -22.54 -20.89 1.40
N TRP A 206 -21.44 -21.35 0.83
CA TRP A 206 -21.39 -21.93 -0.52
C TRP A 206 -22.56 -22.92 -0.79
N LYS A 207 -22.97 -23.66 0.23
CA LYS A 207 -24.09 -24.57 0.19
C LYS A 207 -25.45 -23.90 0.26
N ASP A 208 -25.52 -22.67 0.75
CA ASP A 208 -26.75 -21.96 1.07
C ASP A 208 -27.16 -20.95 -0.01
N ASN A 209 -26.55 -20.99 -1.18
CA ASN A 209 -26.84 -20.07 -2.30
C ASN A 209 -26.67 -18.58 -2.00
N GLY A 210 -25.71 -18.23 -1.11
CA GLY A 210 -25.61 -16.89 -0.56
C GLY A 210 -25.25 -15.81 -1.56
N PHE A 211 -26.01 -14.74 -1.50
CA PHE A 211 -25.63 -13.42 -1.94
C PHE A 211 -25.00 -12.69 -0.76
N TYR A 212 -23.82 -12.13 -0.92
CA TYR A 212 -23.14 -11.44 0.17
C TYR A 212 -22.13 -10.38 -0.31
N PHE A 213 -21.78 -9.51 0.62
CA PHE A 213 -20.63 -8.62 0.54
C PHE A 213 -19.59 -9.09 1.57
N VAL A 214 -18.35 -8.67 1.41
CA VAL A 214 -17.28 -9.06 2.33
C VAL A 214 -17.42 -8.29 3.64
N ASP A 215 -17.40 -9.01 4.76
CA ASP A 215 -17.45 -8.42 6.09
C ASP A 215 -16.11 -7.70 6.38
N PRO A 216 -16.12 -6.42 6.80
CA PRO A 216 -14.93 -5.64 7.10
C PRO A 216 -13.96 -6.28 8.10
N GLN A 217 -14.45 -7.13 9.02
CA GLN A 217 -13.56 -7.83 9.96
C GLN A 217 -12.58 -8.80 9.27
N TYR A 218 -12.93 -9.27 8.06
CA TYR A 218 -12.13 -10.19 7.26
C TYR A 218 -11.40 -9.51 6.10
N ASP A 219 -11.64 -8.22 5.92
CA ASP A 219 -10.99 -7.38 4.92
C ASP A 219 -10.55 -6.06 5.55
N PRO A 220 -9.60 -6.10 6.51
CA PRO A 220 -9.19 -4.92 7.27
C PRO A 220 -8.59 -3.81 6.40
N ASP A 221 -8.14 -4.15 5.21
CA ASP A 221 -7.62 -3.18 4.24
C ASP A 221 -8.70 -2.61 3.31
N GLY A 222 -9.95 -3.10 3.40
CA GLY A 222 -11.07 -2.65 2.59
C GLY A 222 -10.94 -2.92 1.10
N ILE A 223 -10.20 -3.96 0.72
CA ILE A 223 -9.93 -4.32 -0.69
C ILE A 223 -11.21 -4.68 -1.42
N PHE A 224 -12.13 -5.33 -0.72
CA PHE A 224 -13.43 -5.77 -1.26
C PHE A 224 -14.60 -4.90 -0.83
N ASP A 225 -14.36 -3.72 -0.28
CA ASP A 225 -15.43 -2.79 0.06
C ASP A 225 -16.27 -2.47 -1.17
N GLY A 226 -17.60 -2.66 -1.03
CA GLY A 226 -18.55 -2.47 -2.12
C GLY A 226 -18.56 -3.54 -3.19
N TRP A 227 -17.83 -4.65 -3.01
CA TRP A 227 -17.95 -5.84 -3.83
C TRP A 227 -19.11 -6.71 -3.37
N TYR A 228 -19.73 -7.40 -4.33
CA TYR A 228 -20.80 -8.37 -4.06
C TYR A 228 -20.50 -9.68 -4.76
N PHE A 229 -20.87 -10.77 -4.10
CA PHE A 229 -20.66 -12.14 -4.55
C PHE A 229 -21.97 -12.90 -4.55
N TYR A 230 -22.15 -13.73 -5.56
CA TYR A 230 -23.20 -14.74 -5.61
C TYR A 230 -22.54 -16.09 -5.88
N ARG A 231 -22.76 -17.05 -5.00
CA ARG A 231 -22.12 -18.38 -5.05
C ARG A 231 -20.61 -18.29 -5.33
N GLY A 232 -19.99 -17.40 -4.65
CA GLY A 232 -18.54 -17.20 -4.67
C GLY A 232 -17.97 -17.20 -3.28
N GLU A 233 -16.67 -17.40 -3.16
CA GLU A 233 -15.93 -17.29 -1.90
C GLU A 233 -14.50 -16.85 -2.17
N LEU A 234 -13.90 -16.25 -1.17
CA LEU A 234 -12.47 -15.95 -1.14
C LEU A 234 -11.76 -17.13 -0.47
N LYS A 235 -10.69 -17.61 -1.06
CA LYS A 235 -9.93 -18.75 -0.55
C LYS A 235 -8.44 -18.49 -0.53
N ASN A 236 -7.80 -18.98 0.50
CA ASN A 236 -6.35 -19.03 0.63
C ASN A 236 -5.80 -20.45 0.84
N ASP A 237 -6.68 -21.42 1.05
CA ASP A 237 -6.28 -22.81 1.23
C ASP A 237 -5.64 -23.40 -0.06
N LYS A 238 -4.79 -24.39 0.14
CA LYS A 238 -4.05 -25.08 -0.93
C LYS A 238 -4.47 -26.54 -1.01
N ASN A 239 -5.78 -26.79 -1.09
CA ASN A 239 -6.30 -28.14 -1.22
C ASN A 239 -5.84 -28.80 -2.52
N ASP A 240 -5.78 -30.13 -2.54
CA ASP A 240 -5.26 -30.89 -3.70
C ASP A 240 -6.08 -30.68 -4.97
N ASP A 241 -7.38 -30.40 -4.83
CA ASP A 241 -8.28 -30.14 -5.95
C ASP A 241 -8.14 -28.74 -6.54
N ASP A 242 -7.45 -27.82 -5.85
CA ASP A 242 -7.28 -26.44 -6.30
C ASP A 242 -6.15 -26.34 -7.32
N LYS A 243 -6.38 -25.60 -8.39
CA LYS A 243 -5.40 -25.39 -9.45
C LYS A 243 -4.52 -24.18 -9.20
N LEU A 244 -5.10 -23.11 -8.62
CA LEU A 244 -4.32 -21.95 -8.18
C LEU A 244 -3.97 -22.11 -6.72
N LYS A 245 -2.71 -22.43 -6.43
CA LYS A 245 -2.18 -22.62 -5.07
C LYS A 245 -1.86 -21.29 -4.37
N LYS A 246 -2.73 -20.30 -4.52
CA LYS A 246 -2.62 -18.95 -3.99
C LYS A 246 -3.99 -18.38 -3.63
N ASN A 247 -4.00 -17.23 -2.98
CA ASN A 247 -5.21 -16.51 -2.63
C ASN A 247 -6.02 -16.18 -3.88
N ARG A 248 -7.33 -16.49 -3.85
CA ARG A 248 -8.20 -16.44 -5.04
C ARG A 248 -9.65 -16.19 -4.72
N ILE A 249 -10.38 -15.70 -5.72
CA ILE A 249 -11.83 -15.74 -5.77
C ILE A 249 -12.24 -17.07 -6.41
N GLN A 250 -13.14 -17.80 -5.78
CA GLN A 250 -13.66 -19.06 -6.30
C GLN A 250 -15.16 -18.95 -6.54
N LEU A 251 -15.61 -19.16 -7.78
CA LEU A 251 -17.01 -19.12 -8.18
C LEU A 251 -17.52 -20.52 -8.47
N GLN A 252 -18.66 -20.88 -7.88
CA GLN A 252 -19.25 -22.21 -8.02
C GLN A 252 -20.14 -22.34 -9.26
N VAL A 253 -20.08 -23.51 -9.87
CA VAL A 253 -21.05 -24.02 -10.86
C VAL A 253 -21.76 -25.22 -10.25
N PRO A 254 -23.01 -25.10 -9.78
CA PRO A 254 -23.73 -26.18 -9.18
C PRO A 254 -24.18 -27.19 -10.23
N ALA A 255 -24.35 -28.46 -9.82
CA ALA A 255 -24.85 -29.52 -10.70
C ALA A 255 -26.34 -29.29 -11.05
N GLY A 256 -26.70 -29.51 -12.30
CA GLY A 256 -28.11 -29.56 -12.73
C GLY A 256 -28.82 -28.21 -12.85
N PHE A 257 -28.10 -27.07 -12.77
CA PHE A 257 -28.67 -25.74 -12.88
C PHE A 257 -28.36 -25.07 -14.21
N ASN A 258 -29.16 -24.06 -14.56
CA ASN A 258 -28.92 -23.18 -15.69
C ASN A 258 -27.88 -22.11 -15.36
N ASP A 259 -27.49 -21.29 -16.34
CA ASP A 259 -26.53 -20.22 -16.21
C ASP A 259 -26.84 -19.22 -15.09
N ASP A 260 -28.14 -18.95 -14.82
CA ASP A 260 -28.58 -17.99 -13.82
C ASP A 260 -28.17 -18.36 -12.39
N ASN A 261 -27.97 -19.65 -12.14
CA ASN A 261 -27.55 -20.16 -10.83
C ASN A 261 -26.03 -20.26 -10.64
N ASN A 262 -25.25 -19.96 -11.65
CA ASN A 262 -23.79 -19.99 -11.55
C ASN A 262 -23.23 -18.80 -10.79
N GLY A 263 -22.07 -18.99 -10.19
CA GLY A 263 -21.37 -17.96 -9.43
C GLY A 263 -21.07 -16.71 -10.23
N ALA A 264 -21.10 -15.58 -9.54
CA ALA A 264 -20.79 -14.27 -10.06
C ALA A 264 -20.15 -13.40 -8.99
N PHE A 265 -19.38 -12.42 -9.42
CA PHE A 265 -18.99 -11.29 -8.56
C PHE A 265 -19.09 -9.98 -9.33
N VAL A 266 -19.25 -8.88 -8.59
CA VAL A 266 -19.22 -7.53 -9.12
C VAL A 266 -18.33 -6.65 -8.24
N THR A 267 -17.52 -5.82 -8.86
CA THR A 267 -16.58 -4.92 -8.17
C THR A 267 -17.31 -3.78 -7.46
N ALA A 268 -16.59 -3.03 -6.64
CA ALA A 268 -17.00 -1.69 -6.21
C ALA A 268 -17.28 -0.78 -7.42
N PRO A 269 -18.08 0.30 -7.23
CA PRO A 269 -18.29 1.29 -8.29
C PRO A 269 -16.97 1.96 -8.66
N ILE A 270 -16.69 2.04 -9.96
CA ILE A 270 -15.50 2.71 -10.47
C ILE A 270 -15.81 4.21 -10.50
N GLN A 271 -15.01 4.97 -9.79
CA GLN A 271 -15.11 6.42 -9.79
C GLN A 271 -14.21 7.00 -10.89
N CYS A 272 -14.77 7.85 -11.73
CA CYS A 272 -14.01 8.57 -12.75
C CYS A 272 -14.76 9.84 -13.22
N ASP A 273 -14.02 10.83 -13.71
CA ASP A 273 -14.60 11.99 -14.34
C ASP A 273 -14.90 11.68 -15.82
N GLY A 274 -16.19 11.57 -16.15
CA GLY A 274 -16.62 11.22 -17.52
C GLY A 274 -16.50 9.72 -17.82
N SER A 275 -15.76 9.36 -18.88
CA SER A 275 -15.50 7.99 -19.27
C SER A 275 -14.01 7.64 -19.18
N LYS A 276 -13.71 6.43 -18.75
CA LYS A 276 -12.35 5.91 -18.61
C LYS A 276 -12.20 4.55 -19.27
N THR A 277 -11.03 4.28 -19.83
CA THR A 277 -10.68 2.94 -20.29
C THR A 277 -10.06 2.17 -19.14
N VAL A 278 -10.65 1.01 -18.81
CA VAL A 278 -10.18 0.12 -17.75
C VAL A 278 -9.70 -1.18 -18.38
N LYS A 279 -8.48 -1.56 -18.07
CA LYS A 279 -7.91 -2.86 -18.45
C LYS A 279 -7.88 -3.76 -17.24
N ILE A 280 -8.49 -4.94 -17.35
CA ILE A 280 -8.58 -5.93 -16.29
C ILE A 280 -7.78 -7.15 -16.69
N SER A 281 -6.96 -7.63 -15.76
CA SER A 281 -6.21 -8.88 -15.90
C SER A 281 -6.40 -9.75 -14.67
N PHE A 282 -6.52 -11.05 -14.86
CA PHE A 282 -6.57 -12.04 -13.80
C PHE A 282 -6.10 -13.39 -14.30
N GLU A 283 -5.59 -14.22 -13.42
CA GLU A 283 -5.31 -15.61 -13.72
C GLU A 283 -6.57 -16.45 -13.50
N VAL A 284 -6.87 -17.34 -14.45
CA VAL A 284 -8.05 -18.22 -14.39
C VAL A 284 -7.60 -19.67 -14.33
N ALA A 285 -8.21 -20.44 -13.45
CA ALA A 285 -8.11 -21.90 -13.44
C ALA A 285 -9.45 -22.55 -13.05
N THR A 286 -9.53 -23.85 -13.23
CA THR A 286 -10.67 -24.66 -12.81
C THR A 286 -10.20 -26.07 -12.49
N ASN A 287 -10.88 -26.73 -11.57
CA ASN A 287 -10.61 -28.11 -11.19
C ASN A 287 -11.08 -29.15 -12.21
N ARG A 288 -11.67 -28.73 -13.32
CA ARG A 288 -12.09 -29.60 -14.43
C ARG A 288 -11.43 -29.26 -15.75
N ALA A 289 -11.60 -30.13 -16.73
CA ALA A 289 -11.17 -29.87 -18.10
C ALA A 289 -11.88 -28.63 -18.67
N LEU A 290 -11.10 -27.65 -19.12
CA LEU A 290 -11.55 -26.31 -19.54
C LEU A 290 -12.41 -26.28 -20.80
N VAL A 291 -12.68 -27.43 -21.46
CA VAL A 291 -13.11 -27.50 -22.84
C VAL A 291 -14.45 -26.78 -23.12
N ASN A 292 -15.30 -26.61 -22.12
CA ASN A 292 -16.62 -25.96 -22.29
C ASN A 292 -16.95 -24.91 -21.23
N ILE A 293 -16.02 -24.52 -20.39
CA ILE A 293 -16.28 -23.53 -19.34
C ILE A 293 -16.19 -22.13 -19.95
N LYS A 294 -17.25 -21.36 -19.77
CA LYS A 294 -17.33 -19.96 -20.22
C LYS A 294 -17.66 -19.06 -19.07
N TYR A 295 -17.17 -17.86 -19.15
CA TYR A 295 -17.60 -16.74 -18.31
C TYR A 295 -17.93 -15.53 -19.17
N ARG A 296 -18.80 -14.66 -18.66
CA ARG A 296 -19.05 -13.34 -19.21
C ARG A 296 -18.42 -12.32 -18.30
N ILE A 297 -17.71 -11.38 -18.87
CA ILE A 297 -17.15 -10.24 -18.18
C ILE A 297 -17.51 -8.96 -18.92
N GLY A 298 -17.86 -7.91 -18.19
CA GLY A 298 -18.14 -6.61 -18.78
C GLY A 298 -18.60 -5.58 -17.77
N VAL A 299 -18.97 -4.43 -18.29
CA VAL A 299 -19.43 -3.28 -17.50
C VAL A 299 -20.89 -3.47 -17.13
N THR A 300 -21.29 -2.99 -15.96
CA THR A 300 -22.67 -3.02 -15.47
C THR A 300 -23.26 -1.61 -15.39
N GLY A 301 -24.57 -1.51 -15.32
CA GLY A 301 -25.27 -0.28 -14.97
C GLY A 301 -25.10 0.10 -13.49
N ASN A 302 -25.55 1.29 -13.12
CA ASN A 302 -25.44 1.88 -11.77
C ASN A 302 -26.58 1.50 -10.82
N GLY A 303 -27.37 0.49 -11.14
CA GLY A 303 -28.51 0.05 -10.33
C GLY A 303 -28.11 -0.59 -8.99
N PRO A 304 -29.09 -0.76 -8.09
CA PRO A 304 -28.86 -1.45 -6.82
C PRO A 304 -28.47 -2.90 -7.07
N ILE A 305 -27.47 -3.38 -6.36
CA ILE A 305 -27.00 -4.76 -6.46
C ILE A 305 -27.87 -5.65 -5.56
N THR A 306 -28.50 -6.64 -6.16
CA THR A 306 -29.30 -7.66 -5.49
C THR A 306 -28.90 -9.04 -5.97
N GLU A 307 -29.32 -10.10 -5.28
CA GLU A 307 -29.10 -11.47 -5.73
C GLU A 307 -29.68 -11.71 -7.15
N ALA A 308 -30.93 -11.30 -7.37
CA ALA A 308 -31.58 -11.44 -8.67
C ALA A 308 -30.81 -10.69 -9.77
N TRP A 309 -30.28 -9.52 -9.44
CA TRP A 309 -29.47 -8.73 -10.35
C TRP A 309 -28.15 -9.42 -10.72
N LEU A 310 -27.42 -10.01 -9.76
CA LEU A 310 -26.17 -10.75 -9.99
C LEU A 310 -26.43 -12.06 -10.78
N ARG A 311 -27.60 -12.64 -10.66
CA ARG A 311 -27.98 -13.85 -11.39
C ARG A 311 -28.23 -13.60 -12.88
N ASP A 312 -28.69 -12.40 -13.25
CA ASP A 312 -29.01 -12.06 -14.63
C ASP A 312 -27.76 -11.56 -15.38
N ARG A 313 -27.31 -12.38 -16.34
CA ARG A 313 -26.19 -12.05 -17.23
C ARG A 313 -26.44 -10.83 -18.12
N ASN A 314 -27.70 -10.43 -18.33
CA ASN A 314 -28.05 -9.29 -19.17
C ASN A 314 -27.70 -7.94 -18.47
N ASN A 315 -27.46 -7.95 -17.19
CA ASN A 315 -26.94 -6.80 -16.46
C ASN A 315 -25.47 -6.48 -16.80
N ILE A 316 -24.77 -7.38 -17.48
CA ILE A 316 -23.45 -7.13 -18.03
C ILE A 316 -23.61 -6.46 -19.39
N LEU A 317 -23.48 -5.13 -19.39
CA LEU A 317 -23.50 -4.31 -20.60
C LEU A 317 -22.17 -4.48 -21.34
N ASN A 318 -22.22 -4.56 -22.67
CA ASN A 318 -21.02 -4.74 -23.49
C ASN A 318 -20.15 -5.96 -23.09
N GLY A 319 -20.78 -6.96 -22.46
CA GLY A 319 -20.09 -8.16 -22.00
C GLY A 319 -19.71 -9.10 -23.15
N ASN A 320 -18.55 -9.69 -23.05
CA ASN A 320 -18.08 -10.71 -23.98
C ASN A 320 -18.04 -12.08 -23.30
N ASP A 321 -18.61 -13.06 -23.96
CA ASP A 321 -18.49 -14.46 -23.54
C ASP A 321 -17.11 -14.99 -23.88
N ARG A 322 -16.42 -15.51 -22.89
CA ARG A 322 -15.05 -16.02 -23.02
C ARG A 322 -14.99 -17.48 -22.58
N LYS A 323 -14.19 -18.25 -23.29
CA LYS A 323 -13.81 -19.59 -22.81
C LYS A 323 -12.78 -19.43 -21.69
N CYS A 324 -12.94 -20.17 -20.62
CA CYS A 324 -11.89 -20.26 -19.61
C CYS A 324 -10.64 -20.92 -20.23
N LYS A 325 -9.54 -20.22 -20.19
CA LYS A 325 -8.24 -20.75 -20.56
C LYS A 325 -7.34 -20.58 -19.34
N SER A 326 -6.54 -21.58 -19.03
CA SER A 326 -5.54 -21.45 -17.95
C SER A 326 -4.57 -20.30 -18.24
N GLY A 327 -4.17 -19.62 -17.18
CA GLY A 327 -3.23 -18.52 -17.22
C GLY A 327 -3.92 -17.15 -17.26
N VAL A 328 -3.12 -16.12 -17.50
CA VAL A 328 -3.56 -14.73 -17.43
C VAL A 328 -4.52 -14.39 -18.57
N GLN A 329 -5.66 -13.85 -18.22
CA GLN A 329 -6.66 -13.30 -19.15
C GLN A 329 -6.70 -11.78 -18.97
N THR A 330 -6.83 -11.07 -20.09
CA THR A 330 -6.88 -9.60 -20.10
C THR A 330 -8.08 -9.11 -20.88
N HIS A 331 -8.80 -8.13 -20.33
CA HIS A 331 -9.98 -7.52 -20.93
C HIS A 331 -9.90 -5.99 -20.79
N THR A 332 -10.44 -5.29 -21.78
CA THR A 332 -10.45 -3.82 -21.79
C THR A 332 -11.88 -3.33 -21.98
N PHE A 333 -12.31 -2.38 -21.16
CA PHE A 333 -13.65 -1.81 -21.17
C PHE A 333 -13.58 -0.29 -21.06
N THR A 334 -14.55 0.40 -21.65
CA THR A 334 -14.82 1.80 -21.33
C THR A 334 -15.90 1.83 -20.26
N VAL A 335 -15.63 2.50 -19.16
CA VAL A 335 -16.55 2.67 -18.02
C VAL A 335 -16.86 4.15 -17.80
N THR A 336 -18.03 4.44 -17.29
CA THR A 336 -18.42 5.76 -16.81
C THR A 336 -18.55 5.76 -15.29
N ASN A 337 -18.61 6.94 -14.70
CA ASN A 337 -18.67 7.09 -13.26
C ASN A 337 -19.76 6.25 -12.60
N GLY A 338 -19.43 5.52 -11.56
CA GLY A 338 -20.33 4.66 -10.79
C GLY A 338 -20.60 3.28 -11.42
N GLN A 339 -20.16 3.03 -12.65
CA GLN A 339 -20.27 1.69 -13.25
C GLN A 339 -19.32 0.71 -12.56
N ARG A 340 -19.63 -0.57 -12.70
CA ARG A 340 -18.90 -1.68 -12.07
C ARG A 340 -18.49 -2.69 -13.12
N ILE A 341 -17.54 -3.55 -12.81
CA ILE A 341 -17.22 -4.71 -13.63
C ILE A 341 -17.83 -5.95 -12.98
N MET A 342 -18.51 -6.76 -13.76
CA MET A 342 -19.10 -8.01 -13.32
C MET A 342 -18.48 -9.17 -14.08
N VAL A 343 -18.22 -10.25 -13.35
CA VAL A 343 -17.81 -11.55 -13.89
C VAL A 343 -18.87 -12.57 -13.49
N LYS A 344 -19.36 -13.33 -14.47
CA LYS A 344 -20.35 -14.37 -14.26
C LYS A 344 -19.99 -15.64 -15.05
N ILE A 345 -20.10 -16.78 -14.40
CA ILE A 345 -19.90 -18.07 -15.05
C ILE A 345 -21.15 -18.42 -15.86
N LEU A 346 -20.94 -18.85 -17.11
CA LEU A 346 -22.04 -19.19 -18.08
C LEU A 346 -22.16 -20.68 -18.39
N SER A 347 -21.36 -21.51 -17.78
CA SER A 347 -21.30 -22.93 -18.13
C SER A 347 -22.40 -23.73 -17.48
N THR A 348 -22.88 -24.73 -18.17
CA THR A 348 -23.88 -25.70 -17.68
C THR A 348 -23.22 -27.04 -17.42
N GLY A 349 -23.72 -27.76 -16.40
CA GLY A 349 -23.46 -29.17 -16.16
C GLY A 349 -22.27 -29.48 -15.25
N GLY A 350 -22.56 -30.20 -14.19
CA GLY A 350 -21.63 -30.80 -13.24
C GLY A 350 -21.15 -29.82 -12.13
N ALA A 351 -20.99 -30.33 -10.92
CA ALA A 351 -20.47 -29.54 -9.81
C ALA A 351 -18.95 -29.28 -9.98
N TYR A 352 -18.57 -28.03 -10.18
CA TYR A 352 -17.18 -27.59 -10.23
C TYR A 352 -17.06 -26.11 -9.82
N HIS A 353 -15.85 -25.62 -9.75
CA HIS A 353 -15.59 -24.22 -9.49
C HIS A 353 -14.60 -23.63 -10.51
N VAL A 354 -14.64 -22.31 -10.64
CA VAL A 354 -13.70 -21.51 -11.42
C VAL A 354 -12.98 -20.57 -10.48
N GLU A 355 -11.68 -20.56 -10.56
CA GLU A 355 -10.78 -19.79 -9.71
C GLU A 355 -10.23 -18.58 -10.46
N PHE A 356 -10.18 -17.44 -9.77
CA PHE A 356 -9.64 -16.18 -10.27
C PHE A 356 -8.65 -15.64 -9.25
N ALA A 357 -7.41 -15.43 -9.66
CA ALA A 357 -6.38 -14.86 -8.81
C ALA A 357 -5.66 -13.71 -9.52
N ASP A 358 -4.84 -12.97 -8.76
CA ASP A 358 -4.04 -11.85 -9.27
C ASP A 358 -4.88 -10.85 -10.09
N PHE A 359 -6.04 -10.52 -9.55
CA PHE A 359 -6.97 -9.61 -10.21
C PHE A 359 -6.38 -8.19 -10.18
N THR A 360 -6.09 -7.66 -11.36
CA THR A 360 -5.60 -6.29 -11.52
C THR A 360 -6.47 -5.54 -12.49
N TYR A 361 -6.74 -4.26 -12.24
CA TYR A 361 -7.24 -3.36 -13.26
C TYR A 361 -6.49 -2.05 -13.26
N THR A 362 -6.23 -1.58 -14.47
CA THR A 362 -5.45 -0.36 -14.72
C THR A 362 -6.30 0.64 -15.46
#